data_ea78250168daad29a3bad9383fb5d0d0
#
_entry.id   ea78250168daad29a3bad9383fb5d0d0
#
_cell.length_a   1.000
_cell.length_b   1.000
_cell.length_c   1.000
_cell.angle_alpha   90.00
_cell.angle_beta   90.00
_cell.angle_gamma   90.00
#
_symmetry.space_group_name_H-M   'P 1'
#
loop_
_entity.id
_entity.type
_entity.pdbx_description
1 polymer ?
#
loop_
_entity_poly.entity_id
_entity_poly.type
_entity_poly.pdbx_seq_one_letter_code
_entity_poly.pdbx_strand_id
1 'polypeptide(L)'
;MHWLRFAVLLLLATVLQASFFADLNSKPDLLLILLVFFAVYCETSDAIICSFIIGFAADLIGPTMGPQMISYGIFGSALAYLHRVITIKKIPYQIVAIFITALLAGSLACLLNFLKGEPSPPKIYAPLFGIALYSSIVGPFLFLPSAWWMRIKKAGRFGRR
;
A
#
# COMPACT_ATOMS: atom_id res chain seq x y z
N MET A 1 15.02 3.27 11.37
CA MET A 1 14.33 2.18 10.66
C MET A 1 15.34 1.12 10.19
N HIS A 2 14.95 -0.16 10.16
CA HIS A 2 15.85 -1.21 9.63
C HIS A 2 15.66 -1.32 8.10
N TRP A 3 16.34 -0.47 7.36
CA TRP A 3 16.25 -0.35 5.89
C TRP A 3 16.46 -1.67 5.14
N LEU A 4 17.36 -2.53 5.65
CA LEU A 4 17.59 -3.85 5.07
C LEU A 4 16.33 -4.72 5.13
N ARG A 5 15.59 -4.70 6.25
CA ARG A 5 14.36 -5.49 6.40
C ARG A 5 13.23 -4.95 5.53
N PHE A 6 13.18 -3.62 5.38
CA PHE A 6 12.27 -2.98 4.43
C PHE A 6 12.55 -3.42 3.00
N ALA A 7 13.84 -3.38 2.58
CA ALA A 7 14.22 -3.80 1.23
C ALA A 7 13.87 -5.26 0.95
N VAL A 8 14.08 -6.16 1.91
CA VAL A 8 13.72 -7.58 1.78
C VAL A 8 12.20 -7.77 1.67
N LEU A 9 11.40 -7.08 2.51
CA LEU A 9 9.93 -7.13 2.42
C LEU A 9 9.43 -6.57 1.09
N LEU A 10 9.99 -5.45 0.64
CA LEU A 10 9.65 -4.84 -0.64
C LEU A 10 9.95 -5.80 -1.79
N LEU A 11 11.14 -6.38 -1.82
CA LEU A 11 11.55 -7.33 -2.84
C LEU A 11 10.66 -8.57 -2.84
N LEU A 12 10.36 -9.13 -1.66
CA LEU A 12 9.43 -10.25 -1.52
C LEU A 12 8.04 -9.92 -2.06
N ALA A 13 7.47 -8.77 -1.67
CA ALA A 13 6.16 -8.33 -2.14
C ALA A 13 6.15 -8.12 -3.66
N THR A 14 7.21 -7.51 -4.21
CA THR A 14 7.36 -7.26 -5.65
C THR A 14 7.42 -8.57 -6.43
N VAL A 15 8.25 -9.53 -5.99
CA VAL A 15 8.38 -10.84 -6.64
C VAL A 15 7.08 -11.64 -6.55
N LEU A 16 6.44 -11.66 -5.37
CA LEU A 16 5.16 -12.34 -5.20
C LEU A 16 4.07 -11.74 -6.10
N GLN A 17 4.01 -10.42 -6.17
CA GLN A 17 3.03 -9.73 -7.01
C GLN A 17 3.27 -9.98 -8.50
N ALA A 18 4.54 -10.00 -8.93
CA ALA A 18 4.90 -10.25 -10.32
C ALA A 18 4.71 -11.72 -10.74
N SER A 19 4.98 -12.69 -9.85
CA SER A 19 4.99 -14.11 -10.17
C SER A 19 3.65 -14.80 -9.92
N PHE A 20 3.14 -14.71 -8.69
CA PHE A 20 1.96 -15.49 -8.28
C PHE A 20 0.63 -14.90 -8.75
N PHE A 21 0.59 -13.60 -8.93
CA PHE A 21 -0.65 -12.91 -9.27
C PHE A 21 -0.72 -12.44 -10.72
N ALA A 22 0.21 -12.88 -11.58
CA ALA A 22 0.23 -12.48 -12.99
C ALA A 22 -1.06 -12.85 -13.73
N ASP A 23 -1.64 -14.01 -13.45
CA ASP A 23 -2.79 -14.56 -14.18
C ASP A 23 -4.17 -14.30 -13.55
N LEU A 24 -4.24 -13.66 -12.37
CA LEU A 24 -5.51 -13.42 -11.69
C LEU A 24 -6.17 -12.11 -12.16
N ASN A 25 -7.45 -12.18 -12.54
CA ASN A 25 -8.25 -11.01 -12.97
C ASN A 25 -8.49 -9.98 -11.86
N SER A 26 -8.44 -10.39 -10.59
CA SER A 26 -8.55 -9.53 -9.40
C SER A 26 -7.42 -9.86 -8.45
N LYS A 27 -6.33 -9.11 -8.53
CA LYS A 27 -5.11 -9.32 -7.74
C LYS A 27 -5.15 -8.51 -6.46
N PRO A 28 -4.78 -9.08 -5.29
CA PRO A 28 -4.50 -8.23 -4.13
C PRO A 28 -3.26 -7.39 -4.44
N ASP A 29 -3.33 -6.11 -4.18
CA ASP A 29 -2.17 -5.24 -4.31
C ASP A 29 -1.30 -5.31 -3.06
N LEU A 30 -0.32 -6.23 -3.07
CA LEU A 30 0.59 -6.44 -1.95
C LEU A 30 1.43 -5.21 -1.65
N LEU A 31 1.80 -4.45 -2.68
CA LEU A 31 2.58 -3.23 -2.53
C LEU A 31 1.76 -2.14 -1.84
N LEU A 32 0.47 -2.03 -2.18
CA LEU A 32 -0.43 -1.10 -1.50
C LEU A 32 -0.65 -1.50 -0.03
N ILE A 33 -0.82 -2.78 0.26
CA ILE A 33 -0.94 -3.27 1.64
C ILE A 33 0.32 -2.93 2.44
N LEU A 34 1.50 -3.12 1.84
CA LEU A 34 2.79 -2.79 2.45
C LEU A 34 2.92 -1.28 2.68
N LEU A 35 2.46 -0.46 1.73
CA LEU A 35 2.41 1.00 1.85
C LEU A 35 1.58 1.43 3.07
N VAL A 36 0.37 0.91 3.21
CA VAL A 36 -0.50 1.22 4.36
C VAL A 36 0.13 0.74 5.67
N PHE A 37 0.78 -0.43 5.67
CA PHE A 37 1.51 -0.92 6.83
C PHE A 37 2.59 0.07 7.29
N PHE A 38 3.45 0.52 6.37
CA PHE A 38 4.50 1.48 6.72
C PHE A 38 3.95 2.86 7.11
N ALA A 39 2.88 3.32 6.45
CA ALA A 39 2.21 4.57 6.79
C ALA A 39 1.64 4.56 8.23
N VAL A 40 1.21 3.39 8.72
CA VAL A 40 0.59 3.23 10.05
C VAL A 40 1.63 2.94 11.14
N TYR A 41 2.70 2.22 10.84
CA TYR A 41 3.63 1.70 11.85
C TYR A 41 4.99 2.40 11.90
N CYS A 42 5.34 3.20 10.90
CA CYS A 42 6.60 3.94 10.86
C CYS A 42 6.42 5.42 11.22
N GLU A 43 7.54 6.10 11.49
CA GLU A 43 7.56 7.54 11.64
C GLU A 43 7.17 8.20 10.32
N THR A 44 6.53 9.37 10.39
CA THR A 44 5.98 10.07 9.21
C THR A 44 7.03 10.27 8.12
N SER A 45 8.26 10.67 8.48
CA SER A 45 9.34 10.89 7.51
C SER A 45 9.74 9.60 6.79
N ASP A 46 9.93 8.51 7.55
CA ASP A 46 10.25 7.19 6.97
C ASP A 46 9.10 6.66 6.12
N ALA A 47 7.85 6.84 6.57
CA ALA A 47 6.66 6.42 5.85
C ALA A 47 6.51 7.12 4.49
N ILE A 48 6.83 8.42 4.41
CA ILE A 48 6.81 9.17 3.15
C ILE A 48 7.83 8.59 2.17
N ILE A 49 9.08 8.40 2.61
CA ILE A 49 10.15 7.85 1.77
C ILE A 49 9.76 6.44 1.29
N CYS A 50 9.28 5.59 2.20
CA CYS A 50 8.83 4.24 1.86
C CYS A 50 7.69 4.25 0.85
N SER A 51 6.74 5.19 0.94
CA SER A 51 5.61 5.29 0.02
C SER A 51 6.06 5.57 -1.42
N PHE A 52 7.03 6.45 -1.60
CA PHE A 52 7.61 6.72 -2.92
C PHE A 52 8.39 5.53 -3.46
N ILE A 53 9.18 4.85 -2.63
CA ILE A 53 9.95 3.66 -3.03
C ILE A 53 9.01 2.51 -3.41
N ILE A 54 7.95 2.29 -2.64
CA ILE A 54 6.93 1.26 -2.92
C ILE A 54 6.19 1.61 -4.22
N GLY A 55 5.82 2.87 -4.44
CA GLY A 55 5.21 3.32 -5.68
C GLY A 55 6.11 3.14 -6.89
N PHE A 56 7.40 3.40 -6.75
CA PHE A 56 8.39 3.14 -7.79
C PHE A 56 8.49 1.63 -8.10
N ALA A 57 8.53 0.78 -7.08
CA ALA A 57 8.51 -0.67 -7.26
C ALA A 57 7.23 -1.16 -7.97
N ALA A 58 6.08 -0.53 -7.68
CA ALA A 58 4.83 -0.83 -8.36
C ALA A 58 4.86 -0.43 -9.85
N ASP A 59 5.45 0.71 -10.16
CA ASP A 59 5.65 1.14 -11.55
C ASP A 59 6.58 0.22 -12.35
N LEU A 60 7.59 -0.40 -11.71
CA LEU A 60 8.48 -1.36 -12.37
C LEU A 60 7.76 -2.64 -12.83
N ILE A 61 6.67 -3.01 -12.16
CA ILE A 61 5.84 -4.18 -12.53
C ILE A 61 4.73 -3.76 -13.50
N GLY A 62 4.33 -2.50 -13.46
CA GLY A 62 3.25 -1.95 -14.27
C GLY A 62 3.64 -1.73 -15.72
N PRO A 63 2.65 -1.57 -16.62
CA PRO A 63 2.91 -1.28 -18.04
C PRO A 63 3.44 0.13 -18.29
N THR A 64 3.24 1.05 -17.35
CA THR A 64 3.61 2.47 -17.49
C THR A 64 4.36 2.96 -16.27
N MET A 65 5.49 3.64 -16.48
CA MET A 65 6.27 4.25 -15.39
C MET A 65 5.70 5.61 -14.97
N GLY A 66 5.61 5.85 -13.67
CA GLY A 66 5.33 7.14 -13.03
C GLY A 66 3.98 7.26 -12.33
N PRO A 67 2.85 6.79 -12.87
CA PRO A 67 1.53 6.99 -12.28
C PRO A 67 1.37 6.38 -10.88
N GLN A 68 1.90 5.20 -10.65
CA GLN A 68 1.80 4.55 -9.35
C GLN A 68 2.72 5.17 -8.31
N MET A 69 3.94 5.57 -8.71
CA MET A 69 4.86 6.28 -7.83
C MET A 69 4.24 7.57 -7.29
N ILE A 70 3.60 8.35 -8.16
CA ILE A 70 2.92 9.59 -7.77
C ILE A 70 1.72 9.30 -6.88
N SER A 71 0.86 8.37 -7.28
CA SER A 71 -0.35 8.01 -6.52
C SER A 71 -0.02 7.47 -5.13
N TYR A 72 0.90 6.53 -5.05
CA TYR A 72 1.32 5.93 -3.77
C TYR A 72 2.09 6.91 -2.91
N GLY A 73 2.92 7.77 -3.50
CA GLY A 73 3.62 8.83 -2.79
C GLY A 73 2.66 9.82 -2.14
N ILE A 74 1.65 10.30 -2.88
CA ILE A 74 0.65 11.25 -2.38
C ILE A 74 -0.21 10.60 -1.28
N PHE A 75 -0.85 9.47 -1.58
CA PHE A 75 -1.80 8.86 -0.63
C PHE A 75 -1.11 8.20 0.55
N GLY A 76 0.08 7.63 0.37
CA GLY A 76 0.88 7.11 1.47
C GLY A 76 1.35 8.22 2.42
N SER A 77 1.75 9.36 1.87
CA SER A 77 2.10 10.54 2.67
C SER A 77 0.88 11.09 3.43
N ALA A 78 -0.26 11.22 2.74
CA ALA A 78 -1.51 11.67 3.35
C ALA A 78 -1.93 10.72 4.49
N LEU A 79 -1.83 9.42 4.30
CA LEU A 79 -2.17 8.42 5.31
C LEU A 79 -1.21 8.48 6.51
N ALA A 80 0.09 8.71 6.28
CA ALA A 80 1.07 8.86 7.34
C ALA A 80 0.80 10.09 8.23
N TYR A 81 0.36 11.19 7.62
CA TYR A 81 -0.11 12.36 8.38
C TYR A 81 -1.44 12.09 9.11
N LEU A 82 -2.39 11.45 8.44
CA LEU A 82 -3.71 11.13 9.01
C LEU A 82 -3.58 10.19 10.20
N HIS A 83 -2.68 9.19 10.12
CA HIS A 83 -2.43 8.27 11.24
C HIS A 83 -1.92 8.99 12.50
N ARG A 84 -1.23 10.12 12.36
CA ARG A 84 -0.78 10.94 13.47
C ARG A 84 -1.95 11.55 14.26
N VAL A 85 -3.05 11.82 13.57
CA VAL A 85 -4.28 12.41 14.15
C VAL A 85 -5.25 11.31 14.60
N ILE A 86 -5.40 10.25 13.80
CA ILE A 86 -6.35 9.16 14.04
C ILE A 86 -5.57 7.87 14.30
N THR A 87 -5.78 7.25 15.48
CA THR A 87 -5.11 6.00 15.84
C THR A 87 -5.69 4.81 15.06
N ILE A 88 -5.10 4.48 13.91
CA ILE A 88 -5.51 3.36 13.04
C ILE A 88 -4.88 2.04 13.55
N LYS A 89 -5.05 1.71 14.84
CA LYS A 89 -4.46 0.47 15.41
C LYS A 89 -5.44 -0.70 15.49
N LYS A 90 -6.74 -0.44 15.35
CA LYS A 90 -7.76 -1.49 15.37
C LYS A 90 -7.95 -2.07 13.98
N ILE A 91 -8.15 -3.40 13.89
CA ILE A 91 -8.32 -4.14 12.64
C ILE A 91 -9.39 -3.51 11.70
N PRO A 92 -10.59 -3.13 12.16
CA PRO A 92 -11.59 -2.55 11.26
C PRO A 92 -11.15 -1.23 10.63
N TYR A 93 -10.42 -0.39 11.36
CA TYR A 93 -9.88 0.86 10.80
C TYR A 93 -8.77 0.62 9.77
N GLN A 94 -8.00 -0.46 9.93
CA GLN A 94 -6.98 -0.88 8.94
C GLN A 94 -7.63 -1.33 7.64
N ILE A 95 -8.70 -2.14 7.72
CA ILE A 95 -9.47 -2.59 6.55
C ILE A 95 -10.01 -1.39 5.78
N VAL A 96 -10.64 -0.45 6.47
CA VAL A 96 -11.19 0.77 5.86
C VAL A 96 -10.08 1.64 5.26
N ALA A 97 -8.96 1.81 5.96
CA ALA A 97 -7.82 2.58 5.47
C ALA A 97 -7.24 1.98 4.19
N ILE A 98 -7.04 0.65 4.15
CA ILE A 98 -6.56 -0.05 2.95
C ILE A 98 -7.55 0.13 1.80
N PHE A 99 -8.85 -0.07 2.05
CA PHE A 99 -9.88 0.04 1.03
C PHE A 99 -9.94 1.44 0.42
N ILE A 100 -10.01 2.48 1.25
CA ILE A 100 -10.08 3.87 0.80
C ILE A 100 -8.79 4.25 0.05
N THR A 101 -7.62 3.89 0.60
CA THR A 101 -6.33 4.19 -0.04
C THR A 101 -6.21 3.47 -1.38
N ALA A 102 -6.67 2.22 -1.49
CA ALA A 102 -6.67 1.47 -2.74
C ALA A 102 -7.55 2.10 -3.81
N LEU A 103 -8.76 2.52 -3.45
CA LEU A 103 -9.67 3.21 -4.38
C LEU A 103 -9.11 4.55 -4.84
N LEU A 104 -8.62 5.36 -3.93
CA LEU A 104 -8.09 6.69 -4.24
C LEU A 104 -6.80 6.60 -5.04
N ALA A 105 -5.84 5.78 -4.62
CA ALA A 105 -4.58 5.60 -5.32
C ALA A 105 -4.80 4.99 -6.70
N GLY A 106 -5.66 3.98 -6.81
CA GLY A 106 -6.00 3.35 -8.09
C GLY A 106 -6.72 4.29 -9.04
N SER A 107 -7.67 5.10 -8.54
CA SER A 107 -8.37 6.10 -9.37
C SER A 107 -7.42 7.20 -9.87
N LEU A 108 -6.50 7.66 -9.04
CA LEU A 108 -5.50 8.64 -9.45
C LEU A 108 -4.50 8.05 -10.45
N ALA A 109 -4.06 6.81 -10.24
CA ALA A 109 -3.18 6.13 -11.21
C ALA A 109 -3.87 5.96 -12.57
N CYS A 110 -5.15 5.59 -12.59
CA CYS A 110 -5.94 5.52 -13.82
C CYS A 110 -6.07 6.88 -14.50
N LEU A 111 -6.33 7.95 -13.74
CA LEU A 111 -6.40 9.31 -14.27
C LEU A 111 -5.08 9.74 -14.90
N LEU A 112 -3.96 9.47 -14.22
CA LEU A 112 -2.62 9.80 -14.73
C LEU A 112 -2.27 9.01 -15.98
N ASN A 113 -2.66 7.72 -16.07
CA ASN A 113 -2.49 6.93 -17.29
C ASN A 113 -3.32 7.48 -18.44
N PHE A 114 -4.56 7.89 -18.18
CA PHE A 114 -5.41 8.55 -19.18
C PHE A 114 -4.79 9.85 -19.69
N LEU A 115 -4.23 10.67 -18.79
CA LEU A 115 -3.54 11.93 -19.18
C LEU A 115 -2.27 11.68 -20.00
N LYS A 116 -1.63 10.52 -19.84
CA LYS A 116 -0.49 10.08 -20.68
C LYS A 116 -0.90 9.59 -22.05
N GLY A 117 -2.19 9.47 -22.35
CA GLY A 117 -2.71 8.97 -23.61
C GLY A 117 -2.74 7.45 -23.74
N GLU A 118 -2.58 6.73 -22.64
CA GLU A 118 -2.72 5.28 -22.60
C GLU A 118 -4.21 4.89 -22.75
N PRO A 119 -4.52 3.86 -23.58
CA PRO A 119 -5.89 3.42 -23.75
C PRO A 119 -6.46 2.87 -22.45
N SER A 120 -7.44 3.55 -21.89
CA SER A 120 -8.15 3.11 -20.71
C SER A 120 -9.08 1.95 -21.07
N PRO A 121 -9.02 0.79 -20.41
CA PRO A 121 -9.99 -0.28 -20.65
C PRO A 121 -11.40 0.19 -20.28
N PRO A 122 -12.43 -0.18 -21.08
CA PRO A 122 -13.78 0.37 -20.96
C PRO A 122 -14.51 0.04 -19.64
N LYS A 123 -13.95 -0.81 -18.78
CA LYS A 123 -14.52 -1.20 -17.48
C LYS A 123 -13.47 -1.14 -16.38
N ILE A 124 -12.96 0.07 -16.08
CA ILE A 124 -11.89 0.27 -15.10
C ILE A 124 -12.39 0.07 -13.66
N TYR A 125 -13.62 0.49 -13.37
CA TYR A 125 -14.12 0.57 -11.98
C TYR A 125 -14.36 -0.81 -11.34
N ALA A 126 -14.82 -1.79 -12.11
CA ALA A 126 -15.11 -3.12 -11.59
C ALA A 126 -13.86 -3.86 -11.09
N PRO A 127 -12.75 -3.95 -11.88
CA PRO A 127 -11.51 -4.56 -11.38
C PRO A 127 -10.87 -3.74 -10.27
N LEU A 128 -10.94 -2.40 -10.32
CA LEU A 128 -10.40 -1.53 -9.27
C LEU A 128 -11.07 -1.78 -7.91
N PHE A 129 -12.40 -1.87 -7.90
CA PHE A 129 -13.17 -2.18 -6.70
C PHE A 129 -12.86 -3.60 -6.18
N GLY A 130 -12.74 -4.58 -7.06
CA GLY A 130 -12.34 -5.94 -6.72
C GLY A 130 -10.95 -6.00 -6.07
N ILE A 131 -9.97 -5.31 -6.65
CA ILE A 131 -8.61 -5.20 -6.10
C ILE A 131 -8.64 -4.55 -4.71
N ALA A 132 -9.37 -3.44 -4.55
CA ALA A 132 -9.48 -2.74 -3.28
C ALA A 132 -10.13 -3.62 -2.19
N LEU A 133 -11.23 -4.30 -2.52
CA LEU A 133 -11.92 -5.20 -1.60
C LEU A 133 -11.02 -6.37 -1.19
N TYR A 134 -10.38 -7.02 -2.16
CA TYR A 134 -9.52 -8.17 -1.90
C TYR A 134 -8.29 -7.76 -1.07
N SER A 135 -7.66 -6.64 -1.39
CA SER A 135 -6.53 -6.09 -0.63
C SER A 135 -6.92 -5.72 0.80
N SER A 136 -8.15 -5.23 1.02
CA SER A 136 -8.64 -4.87 2.36
C SER A 136 -8.87 -6.08 3.26
N ILE A 137 -9.26 -7.21 2.69
CA ILE A 137 -9.44 -8.49 3.41
C ILE A 137 -8.09 -9.12 3.74
N VAL A 138 -7.20 -9.17 2.75
CA VAL A 138 -5.87 -9.81 2.89
C VAL A 138 -4.92 -8.96 3.74
N GLY A 139 -5.08 -7.63 3.74
CA GLY A 139 -4.20 -6.68 4.41
C GLY A 139 -3.93 -6.98 5.88
N PRO A 140 -4.95 -7.13 6.73
CA PRO A 140 -4.75 -7.41 8.15
C PRO A 140 -3.97 -8.71 8.42
N PHE A 141 -4.12 -9.72 7.56
CA PHE A 141 -3.37 -10.98 7.66
C PHE A 141 -1.89 -10.78 7.34
N LEU A 142 -1.56 -9.94 6.36
CA LEU A 142 -0.19 -9.61 5.99
C LEU A 142 0.49 -8.67 7.00
N PHE A 143 -0.28 -7.90 7.76
CA PHE A 143 0.26 -7.04 8.82
C PHE A 143 0.91 -7.83 9.94
N LEU A 144 0.39 -9.04 10.26
CA LEU A 144 0.94 -9.90 11.31
C LEU A 144 2.38 -10.33 11.02
N PRO A 145 2.71 -10.99 9.87
CA PRO A 145 4.07 -11.39 9.57
C PRO A 145 4.99 -10.17 9.34
N SER A 146 4.48 -9.10 8.74
CA SER A 146 5.26 -7.88 8.51
C SER A 146 5.67 -7.20 9.81
N ALA A 147 4.77 -7.09 10.78
CA ALA A 147 5.05 -6.54 12.11
C ALA A 147 6.03 -7.41 12.90
N TRP A 148 5.91 -8.74 12.78
CA TRP A 148 6.84 -9.68 13.40
C TRP A 148 8.24 -9.58 12.80
N TRP A 149 8.33 -9.51 11.47
CA TRP A 149 9.60 -9.38 10.76
C TRP A 149 10.33 -8.08 11.08
N MET A 150 9.59 -6.96 11.10
CA MET A 150 10.14 -5.64 11.41
C MET A 150 10.47 -5.49 12.91
N ARG A 151 10.11 -6.46 13.77
CA ARG A 151 10.23 -6.36 15.22
C ARG A 151 9.67 -5.06 15.79
N ILE A 152 8.61 -4.56 15.19
CA ILE A 152 7.88 -3.42 15.72
C ILE A 152 7.26 -3.90 17.04
N LYS A 153 7.84 -3.46 18.16
CA LYS A 153 7.22 -3.66 19.48
C LYS A 153 5.84 -3.02 19.38
N LYS A 154 4.79 -3.86 19.52
CA LYS A 154 3.46 -3.34 19.81
C LYS A 154 3.68 -2.35 20.94
N ALA A 155 3.41 -1.05 20.72
CA ALA A 155 3.43 -0.06 21.77
C ALA A 155 2.38 -0.51 22.78
N GLY A 156 2.78 -1.45 23.64
CA GLY A 156 2.01 -1.99 24.70
C GLY A 156 1.84 -0.91 25.75
N ARG A 157 0.58 -0.54 26.01
CA ARG A 157 0.09 -0.34 27.37
C ARG A 157 1.18 0.11 28.35
N PHE A 158 1.57 1.38 28.32
CA PHE A 158 2.06 2.04 29.52
C PHE A 158 1.88 3.55 29.37
N GLY A 159 0.83 4.01 29.96
CA GLY A 159 0.51 5.42 30.18
C GLY A 159 -0.55 5.50 31.26
N ARG A 160 -0.32 4.80 32.37
CA ARG A 160 -0.97 5.10 33.63
C ARG A 160 0.05 5.89 34.45
N ARG A 161 -0.06 7.20 34.41
CA ARG A 161 0.06 8.07 35.58
C ARG A 161 -0.33 9.47 35.18
#